data_4c04b9b8b873011f91ba3bf68f733a6f
#
_entry.id   4c04b9b8b873011f91ba3bf68f733a6f
#
_cell.length_a   1.000
_cell.length_b   1.000
_cell.length_c   1.000
_cell.angle_alpha   90.00
_cell.angle_beta   90.00
_cell.angle_gamma   90.00
#
_symmetry.space_group_name_H-M   'P 1'
#
loop_
_entity.id
_entity.type
_entity.pdbx_description
1 polymer ?
#
loop_
_entity_poly.entity_id
_entity_poly.type
_entity_poly.pdbx_seq_one_letter_code
_entity_poly.pdbx_strand_id
1 'polypeptide(L)'
;MDNKEIGRRISQRRNELDLTLSDVAKAVGVASSTILRYENGEVEKLKMPVIESICNALKINPTWVCGKSDDKFGDTSLPSNVTPLSSLPLIPVVGKIAAGQPILAQENIIGYIPTDIKNPDEYFYLHVEGDSMINAGIPNGSDVLIRKQNCAENGQIVACFVNGDSATLKRFKQLDDTVFLMPENTDYEPIIIKGNDFESGYARILGVAVEVNVRKKL
;
A
#
# COMPACT_ATOMS: atom_id res chain seq x y z
N MET A 1 -25.53 -0.65 -12.38
CA MET A 1 -25.00 0.72 -12.51
C MET A 1 -23.60 0.60 -13.08
N ASP A 2 -23.20 1.45 -14.01
CA ASP A 2 -21.87 1.42 -14.60
C ASP A 2 -20.86 2.25 -13.79
N ASN A 3 -19.57 2.07 -14.06
CA ASN A 3 -18.50 2.75 -13.32
C ASN A 3 -18.52 4.28 -13.53
N LYS A 4 -19.03 4.75 -14.67
CA LYS A 4 -19.15 6.17 -14.98
C LYS A 4 -20.19 6.86 -14.09
N GLU A 5 -21.33 6.21 -13.87
CA GLU A 5 -22.38 6.76 -12.99
C GLU A 5 -21.93 6.77 -11.54
N ILE A 6 -21.19 5.75 -11.07
CA ILE A 6 -20.56 5.72 -9.75
C ILE A 6 -19.59 6.90 -9.62
N GLY A 7 -18.71 7.09 -10.59
CA GLY A 7 -17.75 8.19 -10.62
C GLY A 7 -18.43 9.56 -10.62
N ARG A 8 -19.49 9.72 -11.41
CA ARG A 8 -20.28 10.96 -11.45
C ARG A 8 -20.86 11.32 -10.08
N ARG A 9 -21.41 10.36 -9.34
CA ARG A 9 -21.96 10.57 -7.99
C ARG A 9 -20.89 11.00 -7.00
N ILE A 10 -19.70 10.38 -7.08
CA ILE A 10 -18.54 10.74 -6.24
C ILE A 10 -18.11 12.17 -6.55
N SER A 11 -17.86 12.50 -7.82
CA SER A 11 -17.42 13.83 -8.26
C SER A 11 -18.41 14.90 -7.90
N GLN A 12 -19.72 14.66 -8.14
CA GLN A 12 -20.77 15.58 -7.76
C GLN A 12 -20.72 15.90 -6.25
N ARG A 13 -20.60 14.88 -5.39
CA ARG A 13 -20.58 15.09 -3.96
C ARG A 13 -19.33 15.80 -3.47
N ARG A 14 -18.16 15.48 -4.04
CA ARG A 14 -16.92 16.20 -3.73
C ARG A 14 -17.08 17.70 -4.02
N ASN A 15 -17.63 18.04 -5.18
CA ASN A 15 -17.88 19.42 -5.57
C ASN A 15 -18.94 20.12 -4.67
N GLU A 16 -19.99 19.42 -4.24
CA GLU A 16 -20.97 19.93 -3.25
C GLU A 16 -20.32 20.29 -1.91
N LEU A 17 -19.20 19.69 -1.57
CA LEU A 17 -18.44 19.94 -0.35
C LEU A 17 -17.26 20.89 -0.55
N ASP A 18 -17.09 21.47 -1.74
CA ASP A 18 -15.96 22.33 -2.13
C ASP A 18 -14.59 21.71 -1.88
N LEU A 19 -14.50 20.36 -1.96
CA LEU A 19 -13.25 19.62 -1.76
C LEU A 19 -12.48 19.46 -3.08
N THR A 20 -11.15 19.55 -3.00
CA THR A 20 -10.27 19.22 -4.12
C THR A 20 -10.04 17.70 -4.20
N LEU A 21 -9.56 17.22 -5.36
CA LEU A 21 -9.10 15.82 -5.50
C LEU A 21 -8.03 15.48 -4.47
N SER A 22 -7.15 16.44 -4.15
CA SER A 22 -6.08 16.26 -3.17
C SER A 22 -6.62 16.10 -1.75
N ASP A 23 -7.66 16.83 -1.37
CA ASP A 23 -8.26 16.74 -0.04
C ASP A 23 -8.88 15.35 0.18
N VAL A 24 -9.63 14.87 -0.80
CA VAL A 24 -10.22 13.51 -0.74
C VAL A 24 -9.13 12.45 -0.77
N ALA A 25 -8.12 12.60 -1.63
CA ALA A 25 -7.01 11.67 -1.73
C ALA A 25 -6.25 11.54 -0.40
N LYS A 26 -5.97 12.67 0.26
CA LYS A 26 -5.33 12.71 1.58
C LYS A 26 -6.19 12.03 2.66
N ALA A 27 -7.49 12.28 2.66
CA ALA A 27 -8.41 11.66 3.62
C ALA A 27 -8.53 10.14 3.44
N VAL A 28 -8.41 9.66 2.19
CA VAL A 28 -8.52 8.23 1.84
C VAL A 28 -7.15 7.50 1.93
N GLY A 29 -6.04 8.24 1.88
CA GLY A 29 -4.69 7.67 1.87
C GLY A 29 -4.27 7.12 0.50
N VAL A 30 -4.73 7.76 -0.59
CA VAL A 30 -4.39 7.38 -1.97
C VAL A 30 -3.86 8.58 -2.77
N ALA A 31 -3.30 8.34 -3.95
CA ALA A 31 -2.92 9.43 -4.85
C ALA A 31 -4.14 10.16 -5.43
N SER A 32 -4.02 11.47 -5.70
CA SER A 32 -5.10 12.27 -6.31
C SER A 32 -5.51 11.72 -7.70
N SER A 33 -4.56 11.16 -8.44
CA SER A 33 -4.82 10.46 -9.71
C SER A 33 -5.73 9.24 -9.53
N THR A 34 -5.66 8.56 -8.39
CA THR A 34 -6.57 7.45 -8.07
C THR A 34 -7.99 7.96 -7.92
N ILE A 35 -8.21 9.04 -7.16
CA ILE A 35 -9.53 9.65 -7.00
C ILE A 35 -10.09 10.08 -8.36
N LEU A 36 -9.28 10.76 -9.18
CA LEU A 36 -9.69 11.21 -10.52
C LEU A 36 -10.16 10.03 -11.40
N ARG A 37 -9.45 8.90 -11.37
CA ARG A 37 -9.85 7.71 -12.13
C ARG A 37 -11.16 7.10 -11.64
N TYR A 38 -11.41 7.11 -10.33
CA TYR A 38 -12.70 6.69 -9.79
C TYR A 38 -13.81 7.63 -10.24
N GLU A 39 -13.59 8.95 -10.22
CA GLU A 39 -14.56 9.95 -10.69
C GLU A 39 -14.84 9.85 -12.20
N ASN A 40 -13.83 9.53 -13.00
CA ASN A 40 -13.98 9.33 -14.46
C ASN A 40 -14.56 7.97 -14.83
N GLY A 41 -14.66 7.03 -13.88
CA GLY A 41 -15.10 5.66 -14.15
C GLY A 41 -14.08 4.83 -14.94
N GLU A 42 -12.79 5.22 -14.89
CA GLU A 42 -11.67 4.59 -15.62
C GLU A 42 -11.06 3.40 -14.87
N VAL A 43 -11.74 2.89 -13.84
CA VAL A 43 -11.30 1.76 -13.04
C VAL A 43 -11.97 0.49 -13.53
N GLU A 44 -11.22 -0.47 -14.10
CA GLU A 44 -11.76 -1.73 -14.63
C GLU A 44 -12.49 -2.56 -13.56
N LYS A 45 -11.88 -2.66 -12.37
CA LYS A 45 -12.48 -3.33 -11.20
C LYS A 45 -12.56 -2.37 -10.02
N LEU A 46 -13.78 -2.05 -9.61
CA LEU A 46 -14.01 -1.24 -8.43
C LEU A 46 -13.57 -1.99 -7.17
N LYS A 47 -12.65 -1.42 -6.41
CA LYS A 47 -12.23 -1.96 -5.12
C LYS A 47 -13.16 -1.39 -4.05
N MET A 48 -14.06 -2.22 -3.50
CA MET A 48 -15.05 -1.78 -2.50
C MET A 48 -14.45 -1.04 -1.32
N PRO A 49 -13.32 -1.45 -0.72
CA PRO A 49 -12.70 -0.69 0.38
C PRO A 49 -12.33 0.75 0.00
N VAL A 50 -11.91 0.98 -1.25
CA VAL A 50 -11.59 2.33 -1.74
C VAL A 50 -12.87 3.15 -1.90
N ILE A 51 -13.93 2.57 -2.49
CA ILE A 51 -15.23 3.24 -2.63
C ILE A 51 -15.79 3.62 -1.25
N GLU A 52 -15.76 2.70 -0.30
CA GLU A 52 -16.23 2.93 1.07
C GLU A 52 -15.45 4.06 1.74
N SER A 53 -14.12 4.08 1.61
CA SER A 53 -13.28 5.14 2.16
C SER A 53 -13.55 6.51 1.50
N ILE A 54 -13.75 6.54 0.17
CA ILE A 54 -14.16 7.76 -0.55
C ILE A 54 -15.53 8.22 -0.05
N CYS A 55 -16.50 7.32 0.05
CA CYS A 55 -17.85 7.65 0.51
C CYS A 55 -17.85 8.22 1.93
N ASN A 56 -17.02 7.68 2.82
CA ASN A 56 -16.88 8.21 4.18
C ASN A 56 -16.25 9.60 4.20
N ALA A 57 -15.18 9.82 3.45
CA ALA A 57 -14.57 11.14 3.32
C ALA A 57 -15.57 12.18 2.81
N LEU A 58 -16.49 11.76 1.93
CA LEU A 58 -17.54 12.60 1.34
C LEU A 58 -18.85 12.60 2.14
N LYS A 59 -18.96 11.83 3.23
CA LYS A 59 -20.16 11.67 4.07
C LYS A 59 -21.39 11.30 3.24
N ILE A 60 -21.26 10.24 2.43
CA ILE A 60 -22.37 9.67 1.62
C ILE A 60 -22.40 8.14 1.76
N ASN A 61 -23.58 7.59 1.52
CA ASN A 61 -23.86 6.17 1.63
C ASN A 61 -23.20 5.38 0.47
N PRO A 62 -22.29 4.42 0.73
CA PRO A 62 -21.68 3.60 -0.31
C PRO A 62 -22.71 2.79 -1.13
N THR A 63 -23.80 2.34 -0.49
CA THR A 63 -24.85 1.59 -1.19
C THR A 63 -25.63 2.47 -2.16
N TRP A 64 -25.81 3.76 -1.83
CA TRP A 64 -26.37 4.75 -2.75
C TRP A 64 -25.42 5.02 -3.92
N VAL A 65 -24.13 5.22 -3.66
CA VAL A 65 -23.12 5.42 -4.72
C VAL A 65 -23.11 4.26 -5.69
N CYS A 66 -23.25 3.03 -5.19
CA CYS A 66 -23.30 1.81 -6.01
C CYS A 66 -24.70 1.52 -6.61
N GLY A 67 -25.72 2.37 -6.37
CA GLY A 67 -27.07 2.22 -6.91
C GLY A 67 -27.90 1.11 -6.28
N LYS A 68 -27.55 0.69 -5.07
CA LYS A 68 -28.27 -0.33 -4.30
C LYS A 68 -29.23 0.25 -3.25
N SER A 69 -29.26 1.58 -3.10
CA SER A 69 -30.13 2.33 -2.19
C SER A 69 -30.47 3.68 -2.82
N ASP A 70 -31.64 4.22 -2.52
CA ASP A 70 -32.07 5.57 -2.88
C ASP A 70 -31.68 6.63 -1.83
N ASP A 71 -31.23 6.17 -0.67
CA ASP A 71 -30.82 7.03 0.45
C ASP A 71 -29.36 7.48 0.28
N LYS A 72 -29.19 8.75 -0.14
CA LYS A 72 -27.87 9.38 -0.40
C LYS A 72 -27.01 9.50 0.85
N PHE A 73 -27.59 9.75 2.00
CA PHE A 73 -26.84 10.06 3.21
C PHE A 73 -26.77 8.91 4.21
N GLY A 74 -27.72 7.98 4.17
CA GLY A 74 -27.81 6.79 5.05
C GLY A 74 -27.76 7.13 6.54
N ASP A 75 -28.42 6.38 7.36
CA ASP A 75 -28.24 6.51 8.81
C ASP A 75 -26.91 5.80 9.20
N THR A 76 -25.81 6.54 9.17
CA THR A 76 -24.47 6.08 9.57
C THR A 76 -24.21 6.32 11.05
N SER A 77 -25.24 6.33 11.89
CA SER A 77 -25.09 6.47 13.33
C SER A 77 -24.45 5.23 13.95
N LEU A 78 -23.16 5.03 13.70
CA LEU A 78 -22.37 4.14 14.53
C LEU A 78 -22.24 4.77 15.94
N PRO A 79 -22.24 3.97 17.01
CA PRO A 79 -21.92 4.48 18.34
C PRO A 79 -20.64 5.30 18.30
N SER A 80 -20.60 6.41 19.05
CA SER A 80 -19.49 7.39 19.03
C SER A 80 -18.11 6.80 19.43
N ASN A 81 -18.11 5.60 19.96
CA ASN A 81 -16.91 4.83 20.35
C ASN A 81 -16.48 3.79 19.30
N VAL A 82 -17.15 3.73 18.14
CA VAL A 82 -16.81 2.81 17.05
C VAL A 82 -16.31 3.58 15.85
N THR A 83 -15.07 3.33 15.46
CA THR A 83 -14.51 3.83 14.21
C THR A 83 -14.83 2.83 13.09
N PRO A 84 -15.62 3.21 12.06
CA PRO A 84 -15.86 2.33 10.93
C PRO A 84 -14.54 1.95 10.26
N LEU A 85 -14.37 0.69 9.88
CA LEU A 85 -13.20 0.24 9.13
C LEU A 85 -13.01 1.05 7.83
N SER A 86 -14.12 1.47 7.25
CA SER A 86 -14.20 2.28 6.04
C SER A 86 -13.81 3.77 6.22
N SER A 87 -13.66 4.25 7.46
CA SER A 87 -13.14 5.60 7.76
C SER A 87 -11.63 5.62 8.02
N LEU A 88 -11.00 4.44 8.09
CA LEU A 88 -9.56 4.35 8.27
C LEU A 88 -8.83 4.67 6.95
N PRO A 89 -7.70 5.37 7.01
CA PRO A 89 -6.84 5.55 5.85
C PRO A 89 -6.36 4.20 5.33
N LEU A 90 -6.00 4.15 4.06
CA LEU A 90 -5.61 2.93 3.38
C LEU A 90 -4.12 2.95 3.06
N ILE A 91 -3.42 1.87 3.37
CA ILE A 91 -2.05 1.63 2.92
C ILE A 91 -2.09 0.73 1.67
N PRO A 92 -1.42 1.11 0.56
CA PRO A 92 -1.36 0.30 -0.64
C PRO A 92 -0.57 -0.99 -0.39
N VAL A 93 -1.07 -2.10 -0.94
CA VAL A 93 -0.36 -3.37 -1.03
C VAL A 93 0.28 -3.44 -2.42
N VAL A 94 1.59 -3.53 -2.44
CA VAL A 94 2.39 -3.58 -3.66
C VAL A 94 2.81 -5.03 -3.88
N GLY A 95 2.56 -5.52 -5.07
CA GLY A 95 3.01 -6.84 -5.49
C GLY A 95 4.47 -6.79 -5.96
N LYS A 96 4.67 -7.14 -7.22
CA LYS A 96 6.00 -7.11 -7.82
C LYS A 96 6.37 -5.67 -8.20
N ILE A 97 7.45 -5.14 -7.64
CA ILE A 97 7.97 -3.82 -7.97
C ILE A 97 9.07 -4.00 -9.01
N ALA A 98 8.84 -3.49 -10.23
CA ALA A 98 9.87 -3.49 -11.27
C ALA A 98 10.88 -2.37 -11.04
N ALA A 99 12.15 -2.64 -11.32
CA ALA A 99 13.19 -1.62 -11.25
C ALA A 99 12.94 -0.46 -12.23
N GLY A 100 13.29 0.75 -11.81
CA GLY A 100 13.11 1.96 -12.62
C GLY A 100 11.72 2.58 -12.54
N GLN A 101 10.74 1.90 -11.98
CA GLN A 101 9.40 2.46 -11.77
C GLN A 101 9.21 2.99 -10.33
N PRO A 102 8.32 3.97 -10.12
CA PRO A 102 7.91 4.37 -8.78
C PRO A 102 7.29 3.19 -8.03
N ILE A 103 7.63 3.00 -6.75
CA ILE A 103 7.10 1.91 -5.90
C ILE A 103 5.58 1.85 -5.95
N LEU A 104 4.94 3.01 -5.87
CA LEU A 104 3.49 3.15 -5.89
C LEU A 104 2.93 3.42 -7.29
N ALA A 105 3.63 2.98 -8.35
CA ALA A 105 3.04 2.93 -9.68
C ALA A 105 1.80 2.04 -9.65
N GLN A 106 0.76 2.44 -10.38
CA GLN A 106 -0.56 1.83 -10.26
C GLN A 106 -0.59 0.36 -10.67
N GLU A 107 0.24 -0.02 -11.62
CA GLU A 107 0.48 -1.38 -12.07
C GLU A 107 1.07 -2.28 -10.99
N ASN A 108 1.78 -1.71 -10.00
CA ASN A 108 2.37 -2.44 -8.88
C ASN A 108 1.37 -2.67 -7.74
N ILE A 109 0.27 -1.88 -7.66
CA ILE A 109 -0.68 -1.95 -6.55
C ILE A 109 -1.72 -3.05 -6.78
N ILE A 110 -1.68 -4.08 -5.93
CA ILE A 110 -2.59 -5.23 -5.98
C ILE A 110 -3.77 -5.12 -5.01
N GLY A 111 -3.69 -4.21 -4.02
CA GLY A 111 -4.73 -4.05 -3.00
C GLY A 111 -4.50 -2.84 -2.11
N TYR A 112 -5.35 -2.73 -1.08
CA TYR A 112 -5.23 -1.74 -0.02
C TYR A 112 -5.65 -2.37 1.30
N ILE A 113 -5.01 -1.99 2.40
CA ILE A 113 -5.31 -2.44 3.76
C ILE A 113 -5.67 -1.22 4.61
N PRO A 114 -6.85 -1.19 5.26
CA PRO A 114 -7.20 -0.15 6.23
C PRO A 114 -6.23 -0.15 7.42
N THR A 115 -5.89 1.03 7.92
CA THR A 115 -4.95 1.16 9.03
C THR A 115 -5.31 2.32 9.94
N ASP A 116 -4.92 2.23 11.21
CA ASP A 116 -4.93 3.31 12.19
C ASP A 116 -3.54 3.96 12.38
N ILE A 117 -2.57 3.58 11.55
CA ILE A 117 -1.23 4.14 11.58
C ILE A 117 -1.28 5.63 11.25
N LYS A 118 -0.59 6.43 12.08
CA LYS A 118 -0.35 7.84 11.79
C LYS A 118 0.58 7.96 10.59
N ASN A 119 0.31 8.92 9.70
CA ASN A 119 1.08 9.17 8.48
C ASN A 119 1.16 7.95 7.54
N PRO A 120 0.02 7.38 7.09
CA PRO A 120 0.00 6.18 6.24
C PRO A 120 0.78 6.35 4.93
N ASP A 121 0.98 7.59 4.47
CA ASP A 121 1.77 7.92 3.28
C ASP A 121 3.26 7.54 3.41
N GLU A 122 3.77 7.36 4.62
CA GLU A 122 5.14 6.92 4.88
C GLU A 122 5.31 5.40 4.75
N TYR A 123 4.23 4.66 4.47
CA TYR A 123 4.24 3.20 4.45
C TYR A 123 3.70 2.64 3.14
N PHE A 124 4.00 1.38 2.91
CA PHE A 124 3.34 0.49 1.95
C PHE A 124 3.44 -0.96 2.44
N TYR A 125 2.52 -1.81 2.04
CA TYR A 125 2.68 -3.25 2.20
C TYR A 125 3.38 -3.82 0.97
N LEU A 126 4.37 -4.69 1.21
CA LEU A 126 4.99 -5.51 0.17
C LEU A 126 4.45 -6.92 0.27
N HIS A 127 3.82 -7.40 -0.81
CA HIS A 127 3.40 -8.79 -0.93
C HIS A 127 4.62 -9.66 -1.19
N VAL A 128 4.79 -10.70 -0.36
CA VAL A 128 5.97 -11.56 -0.39
C VAL A 128 5.74 -12.76 -1.28
N GLU A 129 6.59 -12.93 -2.28
CA GLU A 129 6.70 -14.13 -3.09
C GLU A 129 8.00 -14.88 -2.74
N GLY A 130 7.87 -16.17 -2.45
CA GLY A 130 9.00 -17.04 -2.04
C GLY A 130 9.12 -17.17 -0.52
N ASP A 131 10.10 -17.94 -0.10
CA ASP A 131 10.31 -18.41 1.27
C ASP A 131 11.68 -18.04 1.86
N SER A 132 12.41 -17.13 1.21
CA SER A 132 13.75 -16.73 1.65
C SER A 132 13.81 -16.08 3.04
N MET A 133 12.66 -15.70 3.62
CA MET A 133 12.51 -15.08 4.93
C MET A 133 11.65 -15.90 5.90
N ILE A 134 11.45 -17.20 5.61
CA ILE A 134 10.52 -18.06 6.37
C ILE A 134 10.92 -18.19 7.85
N ASN A 135 12.22 -18.28 8.15
CA ASN A 135 12.72 -18.41 9.52
C ASN A 135 12.63 -17.08 10.31
N ALA A 136 12.37 -15.96 9.64
CA ALA A 136 12.03 -14.69 10.27
C ALA A 136 10.50 -14.54 10.52
N GLY A 137 9.71 -15.61 10.29
CA GLY A 137 8.26 -15.58 10.44
C GLY A 137 7.54 -14.91 9.28
N ILE A 138 8.19 -14.80 8.11
CA ILE A 138 7.64 -14.21 6.89
C ILE A 138 7.49 -15.32 5.83
N PRO A 139 6.40 -16.09 5.85
CA PRO A 139 6.13 -17.10 4.84
C PRO A 139 5.68 -16.48 3.52
N ASN A 140 5.75 -17.27 2.45
CA ASN A 140 5.19 -16.92 1.15
C ASN A 140 3.71 -16.50 1.25
N GLY A 141 3.32 -15.44 0.54
CA GLY A 141 1.96 -14.89 0.56
C GLY A 141 1.67 -13.96 1.74
N SER A 142 2.67 -13.61 2.56
CA SER A 142 2.55 -12.58 3.59
C SER A 142 2.52 -11.18 2.98
N ASP A 143 1.84 -10.24 3.67
CA ASP A 143 1.93 -8.82 3.38
C ASP A 143 2.78 -8.15 4.48
N VAL A 144 3.95 -7.60 4.14
CA VAL A 144 4.88 -6.99 5.07
C VAL A 144 4.76 -5.47 5.00
N LEU A 145 4.48 -4.84 6.14
CA LEU A 145 4.41 -3.38 6.25
C LEU A 145 5.83 -2.81 6.24
N ILE A 146 6.10 -1.96 5.26
CA ILE A 146 7.40 -1.32 5.04
C ILE A 146 7.26 0.18 5.34
N ARG A 147 8.09 0.69 6.26
CA ARG A 147 8.28 2.13 6.42
C ARG A 147 9.31 2.61 5.40
N LYS A 148 8.91 3.58 4.57
CA LYS A 148 9.77 4.16 3.52
C LYS A 148 10.96 4.87 4.12
N GLN A 149 12.15 4.43 3.82
CA GLN A 149 13.42 5.08 4.15
C GLN A 149 14.53 4.50 3.28
N ASN A 150 15.62 5.24 3.11
CA ASN A 150 16.74 4.87 2.25
C ASN A 150 17.97 4.33 3.00
N CYS A 151 17.88 4.17 4.31
CA CYS A 151 18.93 3.63 5.18
C CYS A 151 18.36 2.57 6.12
N ALA A 152 19.22 1.74 6.68
CA ALA A 152 18.86 0.71 7.65
C ALA A 152 19.97 0.48 8.66
N GLU A 153 19.62 -0.10 9.79
CA GLU A 153 20.53 -0.52 10.84
C GLU A 153 20.77 -2.04 10.78
N ASN A 154 21.91 -2.48 11.29
CA ASN A 154 22.23 -3.91 11.37
C ASN A 154 21.14 -4.70 12.12
N GLY A 155 20.69 -5.79 11.51
CA GLY A 155 19.66 -6.64 12.05
C GLY A 155 18.24 -6.32 11.59
N GLN A 156 17.99 -5.15 10.98
CA GLN A 156 16.67 -4.83 10.42
C GLN A 156 16.38 -5.66 9.15
N ILE A 157 15.11 -5.96 8.92
CA ILE A 157 14.65 -6.56 7.66
C ILE A 157 14.30 -5.41 6.72
N VAL A 158 14.87 -5.41 5.53
CA VAL A 158 14.73 -4.35 4.54
C VAL A 158 14.04 -4.86 3.26
N ALA A 159 13.23 -4.00 2.68
CA ALA A 159 12.85 -4.12 1.28
C ALA A 159 13.88 -3.39 0.45
N CYS A 160 14.46 -4.04 -0.53
CA CYS A 160 15.53 -3.46 -1.36
C CYS A 160 15.46 -3.95 -2.80
N PHE A 161 15.98 -3.13 -3.71
CA PHE A 161 16.35 -3.52 -5.07
C PHE A 161 17.81 -3.93 -5.11
N VAL A 162 18.12 -4.91 -5.95
CA VAL A 162 19.48 -5.32 -6.31
C VAL A 162 19.51 -5.65 -7.80
N ASN A 163 20.50 -5.16 -8.53
CA ASN A 163 20.75 -5.45 -9.93
C ASN A 163 19.59 -5.18 -10.90
N GLY A 164 18.72 -4.21 -10.56
CA GLY A 164 17.57 -3.92 -11.42
C GLY A 164 16.46 -4.96 -11.41
N ASP A 165 16.53 -5.95 -10.52
CA ASP A 165 15.51 -6.96 -10.32
C ASP A 165 14.30 -6.42 -9.54
N SER A 166 13.29 -7.27 -9.31
CA SER A 166 12.18 -6.93 -8.43
C SER A 166 12.63 -6.77 -6.98
N ALA A 167 11.87 -5.98 -6.21
CA ALA A 167 12.14 -5.79 -4.80
C ALA A 167 12.15 -7.11 -4.04
N THR A 168 13.10 -7.26 -3.11
CA THR A 168 13.26 -8.43 -2.24
C THR A 168 13.34 -8.02 -0.77
N LEU A 169 12.98 -8.95 0.13
CA LEU A 169 13.17 -8.81 1.58
C LEU A 169 14.39 -9.59 2.03
N LYS A 170 15.25 -8.94 2.82
CA LYS A 170 16.45 -9.56 3.42
C LYS A 170 16.76 -8.91 4.76
N ARG A 171 17.50 -9.60 5.63
CA ARG A 171 18.08 -8.99 6.83
C ARG A 171 19.32 -8.22 6.44
N PHE A 172 19.34 -6.96 6.81
CA PHE A 172 20.46 -6.04 6.55
C PHE A 172 21.58 -6.25 7.57
N LYS A 173 22.80 -6.38 7.07
CA LYS A 173 24.02 -6.39 7.87
C LYS A 173 25.11 -5.63 7.10
N GLN A 174 25.65 -4.58 7.71
CA GLN A 174 26.77 -3.83 7.17
C GLN A 174 28.02 -4.08 8.01
N LEU A 175 29.11 -4.35 7.35
CA LEU A 175 30.44 -4.43 7.92
C LEU A 175 31.38 -3.61 7.05
N ASP A 176 31.93 -2.53 7.61
CA ASP A 176 32.73 -1.55 6.92
C ASP A 176 31.98 -1.02 5.65
N ASP A 177 32.56 -1.18 4.48
CA ASP A 177 32.00 -0.73 3.19
C ASP A 177 31.20 -1.85 2.47
N THR A 178 30.93 -2.95 3.14
CA THR A 178 30.22 -4.08 2.55
C THR A 178 28.88 -4.31 3.25
N VAL A 179 27.83 -4.42 2.45
CA VAL A 179 26.48 -4.77 2.92
C VAL A 179 26.18 -6.21 2.54
N PHE A 180 25.72 -6.96 3.51
CA PHE A 180 25.20 -8.33 3.35
C PHE A 180 23.69 -8.29 3.52
N LEU A 181 22.98 -8.68 2.48
CA LEU A 181 21.55 -8.91 2.51
C LEU A 181 21.29 -10.38 2.77
N MET A 182 21.08 -10.71 4.03
CA MET A 182 21.01 -12.09 4.53
C MET A 182 19.59 -12.64 4.37
N PRO A 183 19.41 -13.81 3.72
CA PRO A 183 18.16 -14.54 3.80
C PRO A 183 17.97 -15.12 5.21
N GLU A 184 16.74 -15.36 5.58
CA GLU A 184 16.34 -16.11 6.77
C GLU A 184 15.78 -17.48 6.34
N ASN A 185 16.55 -18.15 5.50
CA ASN A 185 16.35 -19.51 5.04
C ASN A 185 17.71 -20.05 4.56
N THR A 186 18.12 -21.21 5.05
CA THR A 186 19.42 -21.83 4.76
C THR A 186 19.58 -22.29 3.31
N ASP A 187 18.48 -22.36 2.56
CA ASP A 187 18.50 -22.78 1.16
C ASP A 187 18.90 -21.64 0.21
N TYR A 188 19.11 -20.44 0.75
CA TYR A 188 19.46 -19.24 0.00
C TYR A 188 20.80 -18.67 0.42
N GLU A 189 21.58 -18.19 -0.54
CA GLU A 189 22.84 -17.51 -0.29
C GLU A 189 22.64 -16.02 -0.01
N PRO A 190 23.51 -15.40 0.82
CA PRO A 190 23.52 -13.96 1.02
C PRO A 190 23.85 -13.20 -0.26
N ILE A 191 23.23 -12.05 -0.46
CA ILE A 191 23.60 -11.10 -1.51
C ILE A 191 24.61 -10.12 -0.91
N ILE A 192 25.78 -10.02 -1.54
CA ILE A 192 26.88 -9.15 -1.09
C ILE A 192 26.92 -7.92 -1.98
N ILE A 193 26.84 -6.74 -1.37
CA ILE A 193 26.81 -5.44 -2.04
C ILE A 193 27.97 -4.60 -1.50
N LYS A 194 28.75 -3.98 -2.39
CA LYS A 194 29.81 -3.05 -2.03
C LYS A 194 29.28 -1.60 -1.98
N GLY A 195 29.95 -0.72 -1.25
CA GLY A 195 29.51 0.67 -1.08
C GLY A 195 29.21 1.37 -2.41
N ASN A 196 30.06 1.20 -3.42
CA ASN A 196 29.87 1.78 -4.76
C ASN A 196 28.59 1.31 -5.48
N ASP A 197 28.03 0.18 -5.10
CA ASP A 197 26.82 -0.37 -5.72
C ASP A 197 25.57 0.45 -5.32
N PHE A 198 25.57 1.06 -4.13
CA PHE A 198 24.50 1.99 -3.72
C PHE A 198 24.63 3.33 -4.46
N GLU A 199 25.85 3.84 -4.66
CA GLU A 199 26.13 5.08 -5.38
C GLU A 199 25.80 4.96 -6.87
N SER A 200 26.07 3.80 -7.47
CA SER A 200 25.76 3.51 -8.87
C SER A 200 24.29 3.26 -9.15
N GLY A 201 23.45 3.08 -8.09
CA GLY A 201 22.06 2.68 -8.19
C GLY A 201 21.83 1.19 -8.46
N TYR A 202 22.89 0.37 -8.41
CA TYR A 202 22.80 -1.09 -8.51
C TYR A 202 21.99 -1.70 -7.37
N ALA A 203 22.11 -1.13 -6.16
CA ALA A 203 21.31 -1.47 -5.01
C ALA A 203 20.61 -0.25 -4.41
N ARG A 204 19.41 -0.42 -3.90
CA ARG A 204 18.66 0.64 -3.23
C ARG A 204 17.76 0.09 -2.15
N ILE A 205 17.86 0.63 -0.94
CA ILE A 205 16.89 0.37 0.14
C ILE A 205 15.60 1.16 -0.15
N LEU A 206 14.46 0.48 -0.08
CA LEU A 206 13.12 1.06 -0.25
C LEU A 206 12.47 1.38 1.09
N GLY A 207 12.85 0.64 2.13
CA GLY A 207 12.34 0.82 3.47
C GLY A 207 12.66 -0.36 4.38
N VAL A 208 12.22 -0.24 5.63
CA VAL A 208 12.43 -1.21 6.71
C VAL A 208 11.09 -1.85 7.06
N ALA A 209 11.09 -3.17 7.20
CA ALA A 209 9.94 -3.94 7.66
C ALA A 209 9.62 -3.62 9.13
N VAL A 210 8.37 -3.31 9.42
CA VAL A 210 7.90 -2.97 10.77
C VAL A 210 6.85 -3.93 11.31
N GLU A 211 6.12 -4.61 10.41
CA GLU A 211 5.04 -5.55 10.76
C GLU A 211 4.87 -6.60 9.67
N VAL A 212 4.42 -7.79 10.04
CA VAL A 212 4.10 -8.87 9.11
C VAL A 212 2.65 -9.27 9.29
N ASN A 213 1.88 -9.22 8.20
CA ASN A 213 0.50 -9.71 8.17
C ASN A 213 0.47 -11.06 7.44
N VAL A 214 0.29 -12.13 8.18
CA VAL A 214 0.25 -13.52 7.65
C VAL A 214 -1.20 -13.94 7.47
N ARG A 215 -1.62 -14.12 6.22
CA ARG A 215 -2.94 -14.69 5.90
C ARG A 215 -2.85 -16.21 5.84
N LYS A 216 -3.24 -16.90 6.90
CA LYS A 216 -3.32 -18.35 6.91
C LYS A 216 -4.75 -18.77 6.52
N LYS A 217 -4.92 -19.44 5.37
CA LYS A 217 -6.16 -20.18 5.09
C LYS A 217 -6.19 -21.42 5.98
N LEU A 218 -7.27 -21.59 6.72
CA LEU A 218 -7.55 -22.80 7.51
C LEU A 218 -8.16 -23.88 6.61
#